data_5c85c85295e538713d771061e533fa02
#
_entry.id   5c85c85295e538713d771061e533fa02
#
_cell.length_a   1.000
_cell.length_b   1.000
_cell.length_c   1.000
_cell.angle_alpha   90.00
_cell.angle_beta   90.00
_cell.angle_gamma   90.00
#
_symmetry.space_group_name_H-M   'P 1'
#
loop_
_entity.id
_entity.type
_entity.pdbx_description
1 polymer ?
#
loop_
_entity_poly.entity_id
_entity_poly.type
_entity_poly.pdbx_seq_one_letter_code
_entity_poly.pdbx_strand_id
1 'polypeptide(L)'
;MSGGFRSRAAGRREHQPKRNGRANTRQAPRRRKEAAPVNATARIGDPAREAAFEVLVRIERDAAFANLTLPTVLRERKITGRDAAFATELTYGTLRSLGVLDAVIADNASRGLDRMAVEVLTALRLGTYQLLLSLIH
;
A
#
# COMPACT_ATOMS: atom_id res chain seq x y z
N MET A 1 93.47 -14.40 -22.53
CA MET A 1 92.57 -13.43 -21.93
C MET A 1 91.28 -13.45 -22.71
N SER A 2 90.43 -14.08 -22.27
CA SER A 2 88.99 -14.17 -22.13
C SER A 2 88.22 -13.20 -23.02
N GLY A 3 87.56 -13.71 -24.00
CA GLY A 3 86.54 -13.03 -24.76
C GLY A 3 85.31 -13.89 -24.89
N GLY A 4 84.31 -13.58 -24.08
CA GLY A 4 83.06 -14.31 -24.07
C GLY A 4 82.20 -14.02 -25.25
N PHE A 5 81.81 -15.04 -25.93
CA PHE A 5 80.87 -14.99 -27.03
C PHE A 5 79.43 -15.02 -26.45
N ARG A 6 78.66 -13.95 -26.66
CA ARG A 6 77.25 -13.95 -26.32
C ARG A 6 76.43 -14.26 -27.53
N SER A 7 75.85 -15.44 -27.46
CA SER A 7 74.81 -15.84 -28.41
C SER A 7 73.52 -15.05 -28.20
N ARG A 8 73.06 -14.37 -29.23
CA ARG A 8 71.76 -13.71 -29.26
C ARG A 8 70.72 -14.71 -29.76
N ALA A 9 69.90 -15.17 -28.84
CA ALA A 9 68.69 -15.86 -29.19
C ALA A 9 67.62 -14.80 -29.54
N ALA A 10 67.24 -14.74 -30.79
CA ALA A 10 66.13 -13.91 -31.26
C ALA A 10 64.83 -14.58 -30.88
N GLY A 11 64.17 -14.09 -29.86
CA GLY A 11 62.83 -14.49 -29.51
C GLY A 11 61.82 -14.01 -30.53
N ARG A 12 61.30 -14.92 -31.31
CA ARG A 12 60.16 -14.70 -32.19
C ARG A 12 58.95 -14.44 -31.36
N ARG A 13 58.48 -13.23 -31.32
CA ARG A 13 57.19 -12.90 -30.73
C ARG A 13 56.09 -13.34 -31.68
N GLU A 14 55.48 -14.44 -31.33
CA GLU A 14 54.21 -14.86 -31.94
C GLU A 14 53.12 -13.84 -31.59
N HIS A 15 52.61 -13.22 -32.62
CA HIS A 15 51.51 -12.28 -32.56
C HIS A 15 50.23 -13.10 -32.46
N GLN A 16 49.71 -13.28 -31.23
CA GLN A 16 48.40 -13.88 -31.03
C GLN A 16 47.33 -12.85 -31.43
N PRO A 17 46.40 -13.20 -32.33
CA PRO A 17 45.28 -12.31 -32.64
C PRO A 17 44.35 -12.31 -31.42
N LYS A 18 44.12 -11.09 -30.88
CA LYS A 18 43.08 -10.85 -29.89
C LYS A 18 41.75 -11.23 -30.49
N ARG A 19 41.21 -12.37 -30.08
CA ARG A 19 39.82 -12.69 -30.29
C ARG A 19 38.96 -11.70 -29.49
N ASN A 20 38.41 -10.74 -30.20
CA ASN A 20 37.31 -9.94 -29.69
C ASN A 20 36.11 -10.87 -29.49
N GLY A 21 36.07 -11.50 -28.33
CA GLY A 21 34.87 -12.14 -27.81
C GLY A 21 33.84 -11.05 -27.52
N ARG A 22 32.97 -10.76 -28.46
CA ARG A 22 31.72 -10.10 -28.16
C ARG A 22 31.01 -10.96 -27.15
N ALA A 23 31.10 -10.56 -25.88
CA ALA A 23 30.24 -11.10 -24.85
C ALA A 23 28.82 -10.73 -25.25
N ASN A 24 28.14 -11.67 -25.89
CA ASN A 24 26.71 -11.62 -26.10
C ASN A 24 26.09 -11.85 -24.71
N THR A 25 25.96 -10.76 -23.97
CA THR A 25 25.13 -10.73 -22.78
C THR A 25 23.68 -10.92 -23.25
N ARG A 26 23.33 -12.19 -23.46
CA ARG A 26 21.92 -12.57 -23.48
C ARG A 26 21.38 -12.16 -22.11
N GLN A 27 20.78 -10.95 -22.08
CA GLN A 27 19.96 -10.58 -20.96
C GLN A 27 18.93 -11.71 -20.79
N ALA A 28 19.05 -12.42 -19.67
CA ALA A 28 18.02 -13.35 -19.28
C ALA A 28 16.67 -12.59 -19.30
N PRO A 29 15.63 -13.20 -19.85
CA PRO A 29 14.33 -12.55 -19.86
C PRO A 29 14.01 -12.19 -18.39
N ARG A 30 13.82 -10.89 -18.15
CA ARG A 30 13.32 -10.44 -16.86
C ARG A 30 12.04 -11.23 -16.63
N ARG A 31 12.08 -12.19 -15.71
CA ARG A 31 10.89 -12.84 -15.21
C ARG A 31 9.93 -11.70 -14.85
N ARG A 32 8.88 -11.53 -15.67
CA ARG A 32 7.72 -10.81 -15.22
C ARG A 32 7.43 -11.40 -13.84
N LYS A 33 7.51 -10.57 -12.81
CA LYS A 33 6.91 -10.94 -11.54
C LYS A 33 5.46 -11.25 -11.89
N GLU A 34 5.15 -12.52 -12.00
CA GLU A 34 3.77 -12.94 -12.03
C GLU A 34 3.13 -12.27 -10.82
N ALA A 35 2.19 -11.37 -11.11
CA ALA A 35 1.35 -10.85 -10.05
C ALA A 35 0.80 -12.07 -9.32
N ALA A 36 1.04 -12.13 -8.00
CA ALA A 36 0.47 -13.19 -7.19
C ALA A 36 -1.00 -13.36 -7.57
N PRO A 37 -1.50 -14.61 -7.72
CA PRO A 37 -2.89 -14.82 -8.08
C PRO A 37 -3.73 -14.01 -7.11
N VAL A 38 -4.47 -13.06 -7.65
CA VAL A 38 -5.47 -12.34 -6.88
C VAL A 38 -6.44 -13.43 -6.47
N ASN A 39 -6.35 -13.90 -5.23
CA ASN A 39 -7.35 -14.80 -4.68
C ASN A 39 -8.68 -14.07 -4.74
N ALA A 40 -9.41 -14.29 -5.82
CA ALA A 40 -10.70 -13.68 -6.11
C ALA A 40 -11.75 -13.97 -5.02
N THR A 41 -11.45 -14.87 -4.10
CA THR A 41 -12.35 -15.26 -2.99
C THR A 41 -12.10 -14.46 -1.71
N ALA A 42 -11.09 -13.61 -1.63
CA ALA A 42 -10.62 -13.17 -0.32
C ALA A 42 -11.10 -11.80 0.13
N ARG A 43 -11.69 -10.95 -0.72
CA ARG A 43 -12.03 -9.59 -0.29
C ARG A 43 -13.32 -9.08 -0.89
N ILE A 44 -14.39 -9.34 -0.18
CA ILE A 44 -15.62 -8.56 -0.30
C ILE A 44 -15.36 -7.28 0.50
N GLY A 45 -14.92 -6.22 -0.16
CA GLY A 45 -14.71 -4.93 0.47
C GLY A 45 -13.36 -4.29 0.15
N ASP A 46 -13.32 -2.98 0.33
CA ASP A 46 -12.13 -2.16 0.18
C ASP A 46 -11.32 -2.18 1.49
N PRO A 47 -10.04 -2.55 1.48
CA PRO A 47 -9.21 -2.59 2.68
C PRO A 47 -9.19 -1.26 3.46
N ALA A 48 -9.17 -0.14 2.78
CA ALA A 48 -9.17 1.18 3.41
C ALA A 48 -10.49 1.47 4.13
N ARG A 49 -11.62 1.14 3.50
CA ARG A 49 -12.95 1.32 4.10
C ARG A 49 -13.16 0.40 5.28
N GLU A 50 -12.74 -0.84 5.19
CA GLU A 50 -12.80 -1.79 6.29
C GLU A 50 -11.96 -1.35 7.49
N ALA A 51 -10.76 -0.85 7.25
CA ALA A 51 -9.90 -0.32 8.30
C ALA A 51 -10.52 0.91 8.98
N ALA A 52 -11.01 1.87 8.22
CA ALA A 52 -11.70 3.04 8.75
C ALA A 52 -12.94 2.66 9.57
N PHE A 53 -13.73 1.72 9.07
CA PHE A 53 -14.89 1.20 9.79
C PHE A 53 -14.51 0.59 11.13
N GLU A 54 -13.49 -0.27 11.17
CA GLU A 54 -13.02 -0.88 12.41
C GLU A 54 -12.54 0.15 13.42
N VAL A 55 -11.77 1.15 12.98
CA VAL A 55 -11.29 2.23 13.84
C VAL A 55 -12.46 3.01 14.44
N LEU A 56 -13.42 3.40 13.60
CA LEU A 56 -14.58 4.17 14.03
C LEU A 56 -15.48 3.38 14.99
N VAL A 57 -15.65 2.08 14.79
CA VAL A 57 -16.38 1.20 15.74
C VAL A 57 -15.67 1.15 17.08
N ARG A 58 -14.35 1.00 17.09
CA ARG A 58 -13.59 0.98 18.35
C ARG A 58 -13.67 2.31 19.10
N ILE A 59 -13.66 3.42 18.39
CA ILE A 59 -13.79 4.76 18.98
C ILE A 59 -15.18 4.91 19.65
N GLU A 60 -16.22 4.53 18.95
CA GLU A 60 -17.59 4.66 19.47
C GLU A 60 -17.89 3.68 20.61
N ARG A 61 -17.45 2.44 20.49
CA ARG A 61 -17.72 1.38 21.47
C ARG A 61 -16.85 1.46 22.71
N ASP A 62 -15.57 1.68 22.53
CA ASP A 62 -14.55 1.54 23.57
C ASP A 62 -13.96 2.89 24.00
N ALA A 63 -14.47 4.00 23.50
CA ALA A 63 -13.90 5.34 23.69
C ALA A 63 -12.40 5.41 23.34
N ALA A 64 -11.99 4.65 22.33
CA ALA A 64 -10.61 4.62 21.85
C ALA A 64 -10.21 5.95 21.21
N PHE A 65 -8.91 6.27 21.23
CA PHE A 65 -8.39 7.46 20.60
C PHE A 65 -7.97 7.17 19.15
N ALA A 66 -8.46 7.97 18.22
CA ALA A 66 -8.20 7.80 16.78
C ALA A 66 -6.70 7.78 16.46
N ASN A 67 -5.92 8.68 17.04
CA ASN A 67 -4.49 8.80 16.82
C ASN A 67 -3.67 7.57 17.28
N LEU A 68 -4.22 6.77 18.15
CA LEU A 68 -3.61 5.51 18.62
C LEU A 68 -4.20 4.30 17.89
N THR A 69 -5.50 4.29 17.66
CA THR A 69 -6.22 3.16 17.08
C THR A 69 -5.97 3.01 15.58
N LEU A 70 -5.96 4.10 14.83
CA LEU A 70 -5.77 4.06 13.39
C LEU A 70 -4.41 3.46 12.99
N PRO A 71 -3.26 3.91 13.53
CA PRO A 71 -1.98 3.28 13.19
C PRO A 71 -1.93 1.80 13.55
N THR A 72 -2.54 1.41 14.65
CA THR A 72 -2.60 0.01 15.11
C THR A 72 -3.36 -0.85 14.12
N VAL A 73 -4.55 -0.44 13.71
CA VAL A 73 -5.38 -1.18 12.74
C VAL A 73 -4.68 -1.27 11.38
N LEU A 74 -4.09 -0.18 10.90
CA LEU A 74 -3.35 -0.19 9.63
C LEU A 74 -2.19 -1.17 9.66
N ARG A 75 -1.48 -1.24 10.76
CA ARG A 75 -0.36 -2.18 10.95
C ARG A 75 -0.83 -3.62 11.03
N GLU A 76 -1.86 -3.90 11.81
CA GLU A 76 -2.45 -5.24 11.97
C GLU A 76 -2.98 -5.77 10.63
N ARG A 77 -3.60 -4.92 9.84
CA ARG A 77 -4.15 -5.25 8.51
C ARG A 77 -3.12 -5.16 7.39
N LYS A 78 -1.88 -4.75 7.68
CA LYS A 78 -0.80 -4.56 6.71
C LYS A 78 -1.18 -3.62 5.57
N ILE A 79 -1.86 -2.53 5.90
CA ILE A 79 -2.28 -1.50 4.95
C ILE A 79 -1.23 -0.39 4.93
N THR A 80 -0.74 -0.06 3.75
CA THR A 80 0.28 0.96 3.52
C THR A 80 -0.06 1.82 2.30
N GLY A 81 0.72 2.87 2.07
CA GLY A 81 0.63 3.69 0.87
C GLY A 81 -0.71 4.39 0.70
N ARG A 82 -1.26 4.29 -0.49
CA ARG A 82 -2.51 4.97 -0.86
C ARG A 82 -3.70 4.51 -0.02
N ASP A 83 -3.81 3.23 0.26
CA ASP A 83 -4.91 2.69 1.07
C ASP A 83 -4.83 3.18 2.51
N ALA A 84 -3.64 3.29 3.08
CA ALA A 84 -3.44 3.86 4.41
C ALA A 84 -3.82 5.35 4.44
N ALA A 85 -3.44 6.13 3.43
CA ALA A 85 -3.83 7.53 3.29
C ALA A 85 -5.35 7.69 3.15
N PHE A 86 -5.99 6.83 2.37
CA PHE A 86 -7.44 6.85 2.20
C PHE A 86 -8.18 6.45 3.47
N ALA A 87 -7.74 5.41 4.17
CA ALA A 87 -8.30 5.03 5.47
C ALA A 87 -8.18 6.16 6.50
N THR A 88 -7.05 6.86 6.50
CA THR A 88 -6.81 8.02 7.36
C THR A 88 -7.79 9.16 7.06
N GLU A 89 -7.98 9.49 5.78
CA GLU A 89 -8.93 10.52 5.35
C GLU A 89 -10.37 10.16 5.73
N LEU A 90 -10.78 8.92 5.49
CA LEU A 90 -12.11 8.44 5.85
C LEU A 90 -12.35 8.52 7.36
N THR A 91 -11.39 8.11 8.16
CA THR A 91 -11.49 8.10 9.62
C THR A 91 -11.61 9.53 10.17
N TYR A 92 -10.64 10.37 9.88
CA TYR A 92 -10.63 11.74 10.42
C TYR A 92 -11.68 12.62 9.79
N GLY A 93 -11.97 12.45 8.50
CA GLY A 93 -13.03 13.18 7.82
C GLY A 93 -14.41 12.88 8.42
N THR A 94 -14.70 11.62 8.69
CA THR A 94 -15.93 11.21 9.38
C THR A 94 -16.01 11.82 10.78
N LEU A 95 -14.93 11.74 11.56
CA LEU A 95 -14.90 12.30 12.92
C LEU A 95 -15.08 13.81 12.94
N ARG A 96 -14.48 14.55 12.02
CA ARG A 96 -14.64 15.99 11.90
C ARG A 96 -16.05 16.41 11.51
N SER A 97 -16.77 15.55 10.82
CA SER A 97 -18.08 15.84 10.24
C SER A 97 -19.24 15.22 11.01
N LEU A 98 -19.02 14.64 12.18
CA LEU A 98 -20.05 13.89 12.93
C LEU A 98 -21.34 14.66 13.10
N GLY A 99 -21.29 15.94 13.46
CA GLY A 99 -22.49 16.75 13.67
C GLY A 99 -23.35 16.86 12.42
N VAL A 100 -22.73 17.10 11.26
CA VAL A 100 -23.42 17.17 9.96
C VAL A 100 -23.95 15.80 9.54
N LEU A 101 -23.13 14.76 9.70
CA LEU A 101 -23.50 13.39 9.32
C LEU A 101 -24.69 12.91 10.15
N ASP A 102 -24.65 13.12 11.44
CA ASP A 102 -25.72 12.71 12.34
C ASP A 102 -27.03 13.47 12.07
N ALA A 103 -26.95 14.74 11.73
CA ALA A 103 -28.13 15.51 11.33
C ALA A 103 -28.76 14.96 10.04
N VAL A 104 -27.96 14.64 9.03
CA VAL A 104 -28.44 14.05 7.78
C VAL A 104 -29.05 12.67 8.00
N ILE A 105 -28.39 11.83 8.81
CA ILE A 105 -28.90 10.51 9.12
C ILE A 105 -30.21 10.58 9.91
N ALA A 106 -30.30 11.46 10.91
CA ALA A 106 -31.48 11.64 11.73
C ALA A 106 -32.71 12.10 10.91
N ASP A 107 -32.49 12.98 9.93
CA ASP A 107 -33.57 13.45 9.04
C ASP A 107 -34.14 12.34 8.15
N ASN A 108 -33.37 11.31 7.88
CA ASN A 108 -33.74 10.22 6.97
C ASN A 108 -34.03 8.89 7.68
N ALA A 109 -33.81 8.81 8.99
CA ALA A 109 -34.01 7.60 9.76
C ALA A 109 -35.33 7.65 10.55
N SER A 110 -36.09 6.57 10.51
CA SER A 110 -37.30 6.43 11.30
C SER A 110 -37.06 6.20 12.79
N ARG A 111 -35.85 5.76 13.13
CA ARG A 111 -35.40 5.53 14.52
C ARG A 111 -34.35 6.54 14.90
N GLY A 112 -34.31 6.89 16.20
CA GLY A 112 -33.24 7.73 16.74
C GLY A 112 -31.86 7.07 16.61
N LEU A 113 -30.81 7.89 16.50
CA LEU A 113 -29.43 7.40 16.37
C LEU A 113 -28.97 6.57 17.57
N ASP A 114 -29.47 6.89 18.76
CA ASP A 114 -29.20 6.19 20.02
C ASP A 114 -29.74 4.75 20.06
N ARG A 115 -30.69 4.43 19.19
CA ARG A 115 -31.25 3.07 19.04
C ARG A 115 -30.57 2.23 17.98
N MET A 116 -29.64 2.79 17.25
CA MET A 116 -28.88 2.07 16.24
C MET A 116 -27.72 1.29 16.88
N ALA A 117 -27.47 0.10 16.39
CA ALA A 117 -26.24 -0.60 16.72
C ALA A 117 -25.03 0.20 16.25
N VAL A 118 -23.93 0.15 16.98
CA VAL A 118 -22.70 0.91 16.67
C VAL A 118 -22.23 0.63 15.24
N GLU A 119 -22.28 -0.61 14.81
CA GLU A 119 -21.87 -1.01 13.46
C GLU A 119 -22.74 -0.38 12.37
N VAL A 120 -24.05 -0.30 12.58
CA VAL A 120 -24.99 0.31 11.65
C VAL A 120 -24.78 1.81 11.58
N LEU A 121 -24.68 2.47 12.72
CA LEU A 121 -24.44 3.91 12.79
C LEU A 121 -23.11 4.29 12.17
N THR A 122 -22.06 3.52 12.43
CA THR A 122 -20.72 3.73 11.83
C THR A 122 -20.77 3.55 10.33
N ALA A 123 -21.43 2.53 9.82
CA ALA A 123 -21.59 2.32 8.38
C ALA A 123 -22.35 3.47 7.71
N LEU A 124 -23.42 3.96 8.34
CA LEU A 124 -24.19 5.12 7.85
C LEU A 124 -23.36 6.41 7.86
N ARG A 125 -22.63 6.68 8.92
CA ARG A 125 -21.75 7.84 9.01
C ARG A 125 -20.66 7.80 7.93
N LEU A 126 -20.00 6.67 7.79
CA LEU A 126 -18.94 6.50 6.80
C LEU A 126 -19.45 6.60 5.35
N GLY A 127 -20.58 5.98 5.06
CA GLY A 127 -21.23 6.07 3.75
C GLY A 127 -21.72 7.47 3.44
N THR A 128 -22.35 8.15 4.39
CA THR A 128 -22.81 9.54 4.23
C THR A 128 -21.63 10.49 4.01
N TYR A 129 -20.54 10.32 4.75
CA TYR A 129 -19.34 11.12 4.53
C TYR A 129 -18.81 10.99 3.10
N GLN A 130 -18.72 9.76 2.58
CA GLN A 130 -18.25 9.53 1.22
C GLN A 130 -19.18 10.13 0.16
N LEU A 131 -20.50 10.08 0.37
CA LEU A 131 -21.47 10.72 -0.52
C LEU A 131 -21.33 12.25 -0.52
N LEU A 132 -21.22 12.87 0.65
CA LEU A 132 -21.02 14.30 0.77
C LEU A 132 -19.69 14.75 0.15
N LEU A 133 -18.63 13.98 0.34
CA LEU A 133 -17.33 14.26 -0.26
C LEU A 133 -17.41 14.21 -1.80
N SER A 134 -18.14 13.25 -2.36
CA SER A 134 -18.35 13.13 -3.81
C SER A 134 -19.14 14.32 -4.38
N LEU A 135 -20.08 14.88 -3.63
CA LEU A 135 -20.90 16.02 -4.07
C LEU A 135 -20.14 17.35 -4.03
N ILE A 136 -19.11 17.47 -3.20
CA ILE A 136 -18.32 18.70 -3.03
C ILE A 136 -17.18 18.77 -4.06
N HIS A 137 -16.71 17.64 -4.52
CA HIS A 137 -15.64 17.50 -5.54
C HIS A 137 -16.21 17.24 -6.96
#